data_710368439d70e7d7106af3bd1a0b8b59
#
_entry.id   710368439d70e7d7106af3bd1a0b8b59
#
_cell.length_a   1.000
_cell.length_b   1.000
_cell.length_c   1.000
_cell.angle_alpha   90.00
_cell.angle_beta   90.00
_cell.angle_gamma   90.00
#
_symmetry.space_group_name_H-M   'P 1'
#
loop_
_entity.id
_entity.type
_entity.pdbx_description
1 polymer ?
#
loop_
_entity_poly.entity_id
_entity_poly.type
_entity_poly.pdbx_seq_one_letter_code
_entity_poly.pdbx_strand_id
1 'polypeptide(L)'
;KHDGSLLVCCDYRSLNAATKRYAYPLPCMEQCLDALGGNNKVFSTLDLRSGYHQVGMDPRDKEKTSFICHMGSFCFRTMPMGLVNAGATFQRLMDIVMSGLLFDKCLVYLDDIIVFSPDYDTQLDNLEAVLRRLTEYGLKLKPSKCKLFQKRVAFLGHIISADGIETDPEKTKAIDEWSTPTDVSQTRSFLGICGYYRRFIKDYAEVSFPLSNLLRKS
;
A
#
# COMPACT_ATOMS: atom_id res chain seq x y z
N LYS A 1 -14.26 -3.13 -11.68
CA LYS A 1 -13.87 -2.00 -10.80
C LYS A 1 -15.06 -1.07 -10.64
N HIS A 2 -15.04 -0.19 -9.65
CA HIS A 2 -16.11 0.80 -9.42
C HIS A 2 -16.37 1.73 -10.63
N ASP A 3 -15.37 1.91 -11.48
CA ASP A 3 -15.45 2.71 -12.72
C ASP A 3 -16.01 1.91 -13.93
N GLY A 4 -16.55 0.72 -13.72
CA GLY A 4 -17.07 -0.18 -14.76
C GLY A 4 -16.01 -0.86 -15.61
N SER A 5 -14.71 -0.58 -15.41
CA SER A 5 -13.64 -1.22 -16.16
C SER A 5 -13.42 -2.67 -15.71
N LEU A 6 -13.06 -3.55 -16.67
CA LEU A 6 -12.70 -4.93 -16.38
C LEU A 6 -11.30 -4.99 -15.74
N LEU A 7 -11.13 -5.86 -14.77
CA LEU A 7 -9.84 -6.27 -14.23
C LEU A 7 -9.66 -7.76 -14.51
N VAL A 8 -8.71 -8.09 -15.34
CA VAL A 8 -8.32 -9.49 -15.60
C VAL A 8 -7.42 -9.93 -14.44
N CYS A 9 -7.84 -10.99 -13.75
CA CYS A 9 -7.08 -11.61 -12.68
C CYS A 9 -6.75 -13.05 -13.07
N CYS A 10 -5.47 -13.37 -13.13
CA CYS A 10 -5.00 -14.75 -13.31
C CYS A 10 -4.81 -15.41 -11.95
N ASP A 11 -5.16 -16.70 -11.87
CA ASP A 11 -4.92 -17.48 -10.66
C ASP A 11 -3.50 -18.04 -10.66
N TYR A 12 -2.64 -17.44 -9.88
CA TYR A 12 -1.25 -17.85 -9.72
C TYR A 12 -0.99 -18.69 -8.46
N ARG A 13 -2.01 -19.25 -7.80
CA ARG A 13 -1.81 -20.00 -6.53
C ARG A 13 -0.84 -21.16 -6.71
N SER A 14 -0.94 -21.94 -7.79
CA SER A 14 -0.02 -23.05 -8.07
C SER A 14 1.40 -22.57 -8.36
N LEU A 15 1.55 -21.52 -9.17
CA LEU A 15 2.85 -20.89 -9.44
C LEU A 15 3.47 -20.34 -8.14
N ASN A 16 2.69 -19.65 -7.34
CA ASN A 16 3.14 -19.08 -6.06
C ASN A 16 3.59 -20.14 -5.06
N ALA A 17 2.94 -21.31 -5.04
CA ALA A 17 3.33 -22.44 -4.19
C ALA A 17 4.70 -23.02 -4.58
N ALA A 18 5.04 -22.99 -5.88
CA ALA A 18 6.34 -23.46 -6.42
C ALA A 18 7.42 -22.35 -6.42
N THR A 19 7.04 -21.09 -6.17
CA THR A 19 7.95 -19.95 -6.23
C THR A 19 8.65 -19.73 -4.89
N LYS A 20 9.99 -19.63 -4.91
CA LYS A 20 10.76 -19.21 -3.74
C LYS A 20 10.38 -17.78 -3.35
N ARG A 21 9.90 -17.59 -2.12
CA ARG A 21 9.55 -16.28 -1.61
C ARG A 21 10.79 -15.40 -1.46
N TYR A 22 10.67 -14.17 -1.92
CA TYR A 22 11.68 -13.13 -1.77
C TYR A 22 11.35 -12.28 -0.55
N ALA A 23 12.20 -12.39 0.46
CA ALA A 23 12.01 -11.66 1.71
C ALA A 23 12.60 -10.24 1.60
N TYR A 24 11.89 -9.34 0.92
CA TYR A 24 12.22 -7.92 0.96
C TYR A 24 11.34 -7.24 2.03
N PRO A 25 11.93 -6.49 2.99
CA PRO A 25 11.15 -5.87 4.04
C PRO A 25 10.26 -4.77 3.46
N LEU A 26 8.99 -4.78 3.84
CA LEU A 26 8.13 -3.61 3.66
C LEU A 26 8.44 -2.58 4.75
N PRO A 27 8.31 -1.28 4.46
CA PRO A 27 8.47 -0.25 5.48
C PRO A 27 7.54 -0.51 6.67
N CYS A 28 8.02 -0.26 7.88
CA CYS A 28 7.19 -0.33 9.06
C CYS A 28 6.15 0.81 9.03
N MET A 29 4.88 0.46 9.07
CA MET A 29 3.79 1.44 8.95
C MET A 29 3.84 2.47 10.08
N GLU A 30 4.16 2.05 11.31
CA GLU A 30 4.28 2.96 12.45
C GLU A 30 5.38 4.01 12.20
N GLN A 31 6.53 3.58 11.66
CA GLN A 31 7.61 4.50 11.28
C GLN A 31 7.20 5.47 10.16
N CYS A 32 6.44 4.98 9.16
CA CYS A 32 5.89 5.84 8.11
C CYS A 32 4.96 6.90 8.70
N LEU A 33 4.04 6.51 9.58
CA LEU A 33 3.11 7.43 10.21
C LEU A 33 3.85 8.43 11.10
N ASP A 34 4.84 8.00 11.89
CA ASP A 34 5.61 8.89 12.75
C ASP A 34 6.39 9.94 11.94
N ALA A 35 6.93 9.57 10.78
CA ALA A 35 7.61 10.51 9.88
C ALA A 35 6.67 11.55 9.24
N LEU A 36 5.38 11.24 9.09
CA LEU A 36 4.37 12.17 8.57
C LEU A 36 3.90 13.18 9.61
N GLY A 37 4.09 12.89 10.89
CA GLY A 37 3.80 13.80 11.99
C GLY A 37 4.78 14.97 12.06
N GLY A 38 4.84 15.60 13.23
CA GLY A 38 5.76 16.71 13.50
C GLY A 38 5.29 18.02 12.87
N ASN A 39 6.18 18.71 12.15
CA ASN A 39 5.90 20.04 11.59
C ASN A 39 5.33 20.01 10.15
N ASN A 40 4.92 18.86 9.64
CA ASN A 40 4.40 18.75 8.27
C ASN A 40 2.97 19.29 8.19
N LYS A 41 2.70 20.14 7.20
CA LYS A 41 1.41 20.85 7.02
C LYS A 41 0.84 20.75 5.61
N VAL A 42 1.67 20.39 4.64
CA VAL A 42 1.27 20.26 3.23
C VAL A 42 1.66 18.88 2.74
N PHE A 43 0.73 18.21 2.09
CA PHE A 43 0.86 16.83 1.65
C PHE A 43 0.44 16.68 0.19
N SER A 44 1.10 15.78 -0.53
CA SER A 44 0.67 15.36 -1.87
C SER A 44 0.71 13.85 -1.95
N THR A 45 -0.39 13.24 -2.36
CA THR A 45 -0.43 11.80 -2.65
C THR A 45 -0.36 11.55 -4.14
N LEU A 46 0.48 10.60 -4.54
CA LEU A 46 0.71 10.24 -5.94
C LEU A 46 0.34 8.76 -6.13
N ASP A 47 -0.45 8.48 -7.16
CA ASP A 47 -0.87 7.12 -7.55
C ASP A 47 -0.19 6.74 -8.88
N LEU A 48 0.47 5.60 -8.90
CA LEU A 48 1.12 5.09 -10.10
C LEU A 48 0.10 4.44 -11.04
N ARG A 49 0.21 4.73 -12.33
CA ARG A 49 -0.66 4.11 -13.34
C ARG A 49 -0.35 2.64 -13.48
N SER A 50 -1.13 1.77 -12.82
CA SER A 50 -0.94 0.32 -12.84
C SER A 50 0.51 -0.06 -12.48
N GLY A 51 0.96 0.32 -11.29
CA GLY A 51 2.36 0.27 -10.86
C GLY A 51 3.08 -1.02 -11.20
N TYR A 52 2.53 -2.19 -10.83
CA TYR A 52 3.13 -3.50 -11.14
C TYR A 52 3.37 -3.72 -12.65
N HIS A 53 2.46 -3.27 -13.50
CA HIS A 53 2.60 -3.38 -14.96
C HIS A 53 3.63 -2.43 -15.56
N GLN A 54 4.28 -1.59 -14.79
CA GLN A 54 5.40 -0.77 -15.24
C GLN A 54 6.76 -1.47 -15.08
N VAL A 55 6.77 -2.60 -14.37
CA VAL A 55 7.98 -3.43 -14.17
C VAL A 55 8.03 -4.51 -15.25
N GLY A 56 9.13 -4.56 -16.00
CA GLY A 56 9.35 -5.59 -17.02
C GLY A 56 9.51 -6.99 -16.40
N MET A 57 8.98 -8.02 -17.08
CA MET A 57 9.27 -9.41 -16.73
C MET A 57 10.60 -9.87 -17.32
N ASP A 58 11.37 -10.61 -16.54
CA ASP A 58 12.54 -11.31 -17.07
C ASP A 58 12.10 -12.25 -18.20
N PRO A 59 12.76 -12.25 -19.37
CA PRO A 59 12.42 -13.14 -20.49
C PRO A 59 12.28 -14.61 -20.10
N ARG A 60 13.09 -15.08 -19.14
CA ARG A 60 13.07 -16.47 -18.63
C ARG A 60 11.84 -16.81 -17.80
N ASP A 61 11.12 -15.79 -17.31
CA ASP A 61 9.97 -15.94 -16.42
C ASP A 61 8.64 -15.64 -17.10
N LYS A 62 8.66 -15.04 -18.29
CA LYS A 62 7.42 -14.65 -19.01
C LYS A 62 6.44 -15.81 -19.20
N GLU A 63 6.92 -16.94 -19.68
CA GLU A 63 6.09 -18.12 -19.96
C GLU A 63 5.43 -18.68 -18.69
N LYS A 64 6.03 -18.49 -17.52
CA LYS A 64 5.45 -18.90 -16.24
C LYS A 64 4.17 -18.13 -15.88
N THR A 65 3.96 -16.97 -16.51
CA THR A 65 2.77 -16.14 -16.33
C THR A 65 1.66 -16.44 -17.34
N SER A 66 1.80 -17.51 -18.12
CA SER A 66 0.87 -17.86 -19.20
C SER A 66 -0.53 -18.14 -18.68
N PHE A 67 -1.51 -17.69 -19.44
CA PHE A 67 -2.93 -17.96 -19.24
C PHE A 67 -3.62 -18.25 -20.57
N ILE A 68 -4.69 -19.01 -20.53
CA ILE A 68 -5.46 -19.40 -21.70
C ILE A 68 -6.84 -18.72 -21.63
N CYS A 69 -7.30 -18.21 -22.76
CA CYS A 69 -8.65 -17.72 -22.94
C CYS A 69 -9.19 -18.14 -24.32
N HIS A 70 -10.42 -17.76 -24.66
CA HIS A 70 -11.05 -18.09 -25.93
C HIS A 70 -10.28 -17.56 -27.16
N MET A 71 -9.40 -16.57 -26.99
CA MET A 71 -8.58 -16.03 -28.07
C MET A 71 -7.19 -16.71 -28.18
N GLY A 72 -6.86 -17.65 -27.30
CA GLY A 72 -5.58 -18.35 -27.33
C GLY A 72 -4.81 -18.30 -25.99
N SER A 73 -3.52 -18.63 -26.09
CA SER A 73 -2.59 -18.59 -24.96
C SER A 73 -1.78 -17.29 -24.98
N PHE A 74 -1.65 -16.65 -23.84
CA PHE A 74 -0.95 -15.37 -23.66
C PHE A 74 -0.05 -15.44 -22.43
N CYS A 75 0.99 -14.59 -22.41
CA CYS A 75 1.83 -14.36 -21.23
C CYS A 75 2.02 -12.86 -21.01
N PHE A 76 2.37 -12.48 -19.77
CA PHE A 76 2.62 -11.08 -19.45
C PHE A 76 4.03 -10.64 -19.87
N ARG A 77 4.13 -9.48 -20.51
CA ARG A 77 5.42 -8.80 -20.78
C ARG A 77 5.93 -8.02 -19.57
N THR A 78 5.02 -7.66 -18.68
CA THR A 78 5.27 -6.88 -17.47
C THR A 78 4.71 -7.64 -16.27
N MET A 79 5.16 -7.32 -15.08
CA MET A 79 4.81 -8.02 -13.85
C MET A 79 3.29 -7.95 -13.59
N PRO A 80 2.56 -9.07 -13.62
CA PRO A 80 1.13 -9.09 -13.33
C PRO A 80 0.88 -9.02 -11.82
N MET A 81 -0.34 -8.62 -11.47
CA MET A 81 -0.85 -8.74 -10.10
C MET A 81 -1.01 -10.21 -9.70
N GLY A 82 -0.88 -10.50 -8.42
CA GLY A 82 -1.12 -11.85 -7.88
C GLY A 82 0.11 -12.77 -7.78
N LEU A 83 1.27 -12.36 -8.31
CA LEU A 83 2.53 -13.08 -8.07
C LEU A 83 3.00 -12.85 -6.63
N VAL A 84 3.46 -13.91 -5.95
CA VAL A 84 3.87 -13.87 -4.53
C VAL A 84 4.98 -12.85 -4.23
N ASN A 85 5.87 -12.61 -5.19
CA ASN A 85 7.01 -11.69 -5.04
C ASN A 85 6.75 -10.30 -5.64
N ALA A 86 5.57 -10.04 -6.22
CA ALA A 86 5.29 -8.78 -6.91
C ALA A 86 5.43 -7.57 -5.97
N GLY A 87 4.83 -7.63 -4.79
CA GLY A 87 4.92 -6.54 -3.79
C GLY A 87 6.36 -6.27 -3.35
N ALA A 88 7.09 -7.32 -2.98
CA ALA A 88 8.49 -7.20 -2.56
C ALA A 88 9.40 -6.64 -3.67
N THR A 89 9.20 -7.08 -4.91
CA THR A 89 9.94 -6.58 -6.09
C THR A 89 9.63 -5.12 -6.35
N PHE A 90 8.37 -4.76 -6.26
CA PHE A 90 7.91 -3.38 -6.49
C PHE A 90 8.42 -2.43 -5.41
N GLN A 91 8.32 -2.81 -4.13
CA GLN A 91 8.86 -2.01 -3.03
C GLN A 91 10.36 -1.77 -3.20
N ARG A 92 11.13 -2.82 -3.53
CA ARG A 92 12.56 -2.68 -3.81
C ARG A 92 12.85 -1.70 -4.95
N LEU A 93 12.06 -1.77 -6.03
CA LEU A 93 12.19 -0.80 -7.13
C LEU A 93 11.96 0.62 -6.62
N MET A 94 10.90 0.83 -5.87
CA MET A 94 10.55 2.16 -5.36
C MET A 94 11.58 2.70 -4.36
N ASP A 95 12.17 1.84 -3.54
CA ASP A 95 13.25 2.23 -2.62
C ASP A 95 14.50 2.67 -3.39
N ILE A 96 14.81 2.03 -4.52
CA ILE A 96 15.90 2.44 -5.41
C ILE A 96 15.55 3.77 -6.09
N VAL A 97 14.35 3.88 -6.65
CA VAL A 97 13.88 5.10 -7.34
C VAL A 97 13.91 6.30 -6.41
N MET A 98 13.45 6.16 -5.17
CA MET A 98 13.36 7.24 -4.19
C MET A 98 14.56 7.32 -3.24
N SER A 99 15.66 6.62 -3.55
CA SER A 99 16.87 6.66 -2.73
C SER A 99 17.35 8.11 -2.51
N GLY A 100 17.61 8.47 -1.25
CA GLY A 100 17.99 9.81 -0.83
C GLY A 100 16.83 10.82 -0.71
N LEU A 101 15.57 10.41 -0.97
CA LEU A 101 14.39 11.22 -0.76
C LEU A 101 13.47 10.64 0.33
N LEU A 102 13.61 9.33 0.60
CA LEU A 102 12.78 8.63 1.59
C LEU A 102 12.99 9.20 3.00
N PHE A 103 11.89 9.36 3.75
CA PHE A 103 11.80 9.89 5.10
C PHE A 103 12.17 11.38 5.27
N ASP A 104 12.77 12.00 4.25
CA ASP A 104 13.09 13.44 4.22
C ASP A 104 12.03 14.23 3.43
N LYS A 105 11.68 13.75 2.23
CA LYS A 105 10.78 14.43 1.29
C LYS A 105 9.52 13.63 0.98
N CYS A 106 9.61 12.32 1.00
CA CYS A 106 8.51 11.44 0.68
C CYS A 106 8.57 10.11 1.45
N LEU A 107 7.45 9.41 1.45
CA LEU A 107 7.37 8.00 1.82
C LEU A 107 6.75 7.21 0.69
N VAL A 108 7.13 5.94 0.62
CA VAL A 108 6.58 5.00 -0.35
C VAL A 108 6.20 3.71 0.38
N TYR A 109 4.98 3.30 0.18
CA TYR A 109 4.49 2.00 0.62
C TYR A 109 3.80 1.30 -0.56
N LEU A 110 4.53 0.39 -1.20
CA LEU A 110 4.11 -0.23 -2.46
C LEU A 110 3.75 0.84 -3.53
N ASP A 111 2.48 0.88 -3.95
CA ASP A 111 1.99 1.78 -4.99
C ASP A 111 1.66 3.21 -4.46
N ASP A 112 1.57 3.36 -3.13
CA ASP A 112 1.19 4.61 -2.49
C ASP A 112 2.42 5.47 -2.18
N ILE A 113 2.49 6.67 -2.78
CA ILE A 113 3.53 7.65 -2.54
C ILE A 113 2.91 8.87 -1.86
N ILE A 114 3.53 9.35 -0.78
CA ILE A 114 3.17 10.62 -0.15
C ILE A 114 4.39 11.53 -0.08
N VAL A 115 4.24 12.77 -0.53
CA VAL A 115 5.22 13.86 -0.39
C VAL A 115 4.71 14.80 0.67
N PHE A 116 5.57 15.26 1.56
CA PHE A 116 5.18 16.07 2.71
C PHE A 116 6.20 17.17 3.02
N SER A 117 5.73 18.23 3.66
CA SER A 117 6.58 19.38 3.99
C SER A 117 5.92 20.29 5.04
N PRO A 118 6.69 21.22 5.66
CA PRO A 118 6.16 22.22 6.59
C PRO A 118 5.37 23.34 5.90
N ASP A 119 5.64 23.65 4.63
CA ASP A 119 5.07 24.79 3.90
C ASP A 119 4.95 24.50 2.39
N TYR A 120 4.33 25.43 1.66
CA TYR A 120 4.08 25.28 0.21
C TYR A 120 5.32 25.34 -0.65
N ASP A 121 6.29 26.18 -0.32
CA ASP A 121 7.50 26.37 -1.11
C ASP A 121 8.37 25.10 -1.01
N THR A 122 8.60 24.61 0.19
CA THR A 122 9.27 23.33 0.43
C THR A 122 8.52 22.16 -0.22
N GLN A 123 7.18 22.19 -0.22
CA GLN A 123 6.38 21.15 -0.88
C GLN A 123 6.59 21.14 -2.39
N LEU A 124 6.72 22.31 -3.02
CA LEU A 124 6.98 22.41 -4.44
C LEU A 124 8.33 21.80 -4.80
N ASP A 125 9.39 22.11 -4.05
CA ASP A 125 10.73 21.57 -4.23
C ASP A 125 10.76 20.04 -4.03
N ASN A 126 10.09 19.56 -2.98
CA ASN A 126 10.01 18.14 -2.67
C ASN A 126 9.25 17.38 -3.77
N LEU A 127 8.13 17.95 -4.22
CA LEU A 127 7.32 17.36 -5.29
C LEU A 127 8.10 17.34 -6.62
N GLU A 128 8.81 18.43 -6.97
CA GLU A 128 9.68 18.47 -8.16
C GLU A 128 10.74 17.37 -8.11
N ALA A 129 11.42 17.21 -6.96
CA ALA A 129 12.44 16.18 -6.78
C ALA A 129 11.88 14.78 -6.99
N VAL A 130 10.70 14.48 -6.41
CA VAL A 130 10.03 13.19 -6.56
C VAL A 130 9.59 12.95 -8.01
N LEU A 131 8.96 13.94 -8.65
CA LEU A 131 8.49 13.82 -10.04
C LEU A 131 9.67 13.66 -11.03
N ARG A 132 10.77 14.36 -10.80
CA ARG A 132 12.00 14.21 -11.59
C ARG A 132 12.52 12.79 -11.49
N ARG A 133 12.58 12.23 -10.28
CA ARG A 133 13.05 10.87 -10.06
C ARG A 133 12.13 9.84 -10.73
N LEU A 134 10.82 9.98 -10.64
CA LEU A 134 9.87 9.12 -11.36
C LEU A 134 10.08 9.18 -12.88
N THR A 135 10.33 10.37 -13.41
CA THR A 135 10.59 10.59 -14.85
C THR A 135 11.90 9.92 -15.28
N GLU A 136 12.98 10.07 -14.51
CA GLU A 136 14.28 9.44 -14.77
C GLU A 136 14.18 7.91 -14.89
N TYR A 137 13.32 7.31 -14.08
CA TYR A 137 13.08 5.85 -14.12
C TYR A 137 11.92 5.44 -15.02
N GLY A 138 11.31 6.38 -15.77
CA GLY A 138 10.24 6.13 -16.73
C GLY A 138 8.90 5.74 -16.10
N LEU A 139 8.72 5.97 -14.80
CA LEU A 139 7.49 5.66 -14.07
C LEU A 139 6.40 6.70 -14.35
N LYS A 140 5.17 6.22 -14.53
CA LYS A 140 4.02 7.04 -14.92
C LYS A 140 2.99 7.12 -13.82
N LEU A 141 2.55 8.32 -13.52
CA LEU A 141 1.47 8.60 -12.59
C LEU A 141 0.10 8.50 -13.27
N LYS A 142 -0.94 8.36 -12.47
CA LYS A 142 -2.35 8.52 -12.85
C LYS A 142 -2.87 9.85 -12.28
N PRO A 143 -2.82 10.97 -13.03
CA PRO A 143 -3.10 12.31 -12.51
C PRO A 143 -4.48 12.43 -11.85
N SER A 144 -5.50 11.73 -12.40
CA SER A 144 -6.86 11.75 -11.84
C SER A 144 -7.00 11.17 -10.43
N LYS A 145 -5.97 10.49 -9.94
CA LYS A 145 -5.91 9.92 -8.58
C LYS A 145 -4.88 10.61 -7.68
N CYS A 146 -4.08 11.51 -8.25
CA CYS A 146 -3.13 12.29 -7.47
C CYS A 146 -3.85 13.45 -6.78
N LYS A 147 -3.52 13.70 -5.52
CA LYS A 147 -4.00 14.85 -4.76
C LYS A 147 -2.79 15.68 -4.38
N LEU A 148 -2.70 16.91 -4.90
CA LEU A 148 -1.54 17.77 -4.71
C LEU A 148 -1.85 18.91 -3.73
N PHE A 149 -0.86 19.33 -2.94
CA PHE A 149 -0.90 20.49 -2.05
C PHE A 149 -2.10 20.50 -1.09
N GLN A 150 -2.40 19.35 -0.50
CA GLN A 150 -3.49 19.20 0.45
C GLN A 150 -3.05 19.46 1.88
N LYS A 151 -3.92 20.06 2.70
CA LYS A 151 -3.72 20.18 4.15
C LYS A 151 -4.11 18.91 4.90
N ARG A 152 -4.92 18.06 4.26
CA ARG A 152 -5.44 16.82 4.80
C ARG A 152 -5.57 15.76 3.70
N VAL A 153 -4.98 14.59 3.90
CA VAL A 153 -4.98 13.50 2.91
C VAL A 153 -5.24 12.15 3.57
N ALA A 154 -5.87 11.25 2.82
CA ALA A 154 -5.91 9.84 3.17
C ALA A 154 -4.62 9.15 2.70
N PHE A 155 -3.97 8.41 3.59
CA PHE A 155 -2.79 7.61 3.29
C PHE A 155 -2.76 6.37 4.20
N LEU A 156 -2.61 5.19 3.62
CA LEU A 156 -2.57 3.90 4.34
C LEU A 156 -3.70 3.75 5.37
N GLY A 157 -4.95 4.05 4.97
CA GLY A 157 -6.11 3.91 5.86
C GLY A 157 -6.17 4.89 7.04
N HIS A 158 -5.38 5.96 6.99
CA HIS A 158 -5.34 7.03 7.98
C HIS A 158 -5.58 8.37 7.28
N ILE A 159 -6.02 9.35 8.04
CA ILE A 159 -6.09 10.75 7.62
C ILE A 159 -4.90 11.48 8.24
N ILE A 160 -4.09 12.09 7.39
CA ILE A 160 -2.89 12.82 7.79
C ILE A 160 -3.17 14.32 7.63
N SER A 161 -2.87 15.12 8.65
CA SER A 161 -3.00 16.57 8.64
C SER A 161 -1.97 17.23 9.56
N ALA A 162 -1.92 18.56 9.58
CA ALA A 162 -1.10 19.32 10.51
C ALA A 162 -1.48 19.09 11.99
N ASP A 163 -2.75 18.73 12.24
CA ASP A 163 -3.27 18.48 13.60
C ASP A 163 -2.88 17.08 14.10
N GLY A 164 -2.36 16.23 13.22
CA GLY A 164 -1.91 14.87 13.52
C GLY A 164 -2.47 13.81 12.59
N ILE A 165 -2.52 12.59 13.09
CA ILE A 165 -2.94 11.39 12.37
C ILE A 165 -4.22 10.87 13.00
N GLU A 166 -5.24 10.67 12.18
CA GLU A 166 -6.54 10.16 12.57
C GLU A 166 -6.85 8.87 11.82
N THR A 167 -7.78 8.08 12.32
CA THR A 167 -8.34 6.95 11.55
C THR A 167 -9.15 7.47 10.37
N ASP A 168 -9.14 6.73 9.25
CA ASP A 168 -10.03 7.03 8.12
C ASP A 168 -11.46 6.57 8.46
N PRO A 169 -12.45 7.49 8.54
CA PRO A 169 -13.82 7.13 8.90
C PRO A 169 -14.47 6.15 7.93
N GLU A 170 -14.11 6.19 6.64
CA GLU A 170 -14.63 5.22 5.66
C GLU A 170 -14.12 3.80 5.94
N LYS A 171 -12.92 3.68 6.51
CA LYS A 171 -12.32 2.40 6.86
C LYS A 171 -12.79 1.90 8.22
N THR A 172 -12.95 2.78 9.20
CA THR A 172 -13.43 2.39 10.54
C THR A 172 -14.91 2.06 10.57
N LYS A 173 -15.71 2.61 9.64
CA LYS A 173 -17.12 2.23 9.47
C LYS A 173 -17.32 0.71 9.36
N ALA A 174 -16.40 0.02 8.66
CA ALA A 174 -16.44 -1.43 8.55
C ALA A 174 -16.26 -2.15 9.89
N ILE A 175 -15.62 -1.51 10.88
CA ILE A 175 -15.49 -2.03 12.25
C ILE A 175 -16.78 -1.80 13.03
N ASP A 176 -17.37 -0.62 12.91
CA ASP A 176 -18.63 -0.25 13.59
C ASP A 176 -19.80 -1.12 13.13
N GLU A 177 -19.83 -1.47 11.84
CA GLU A 177 -20.85 -2.33 11.23
C GLU A 177 -20.51 -3.84 11.32
N TRP A 178 -19.43 -4.22 12.01
CA TRP A 178 -19.01 -5.61 12.08
C TRP A 178 -19.97 -6.44 12.95
N SER A 179 -20.48 -7.53 12.39
CA SER A 179 -21.32 -8.47 13.13
C SER A 179 -20.53 -9.11 14.26
N THR A 180 -21.19 -9.44 15.37
CA THR A 180 -20.57 -10.19 16.48
C THR A 180 -19.93 -11.48 15.93
N PRO A 181 -18.61 -11.70 16.13
CA PRO A 181 -17.95 -12.92 15.70
C PRO A 181 -18.55 -14.17 16.34
N THR A 182 -18.88 -15.16 15.53
CA THR A 182 -19.49 -16.43 15.98
C THR A 182 -18.50 -17.60 15.97
N ASP A 183 -17.33 -17.45 15.38
CA ASP A 183 -16.29 -18.46 15.32
C ASP A 183 -14.87 -17.87 15.46
N VAL A 184 -13.88 -18.78 15.60
CA VAL A 184 -12.46 -18.42 15.78
C VAL A 184 -11.90 -17.66 14.57
N SER A 185 -12.34 -17.97 13.35
CA SER A 185 -11.88 -17.30 12.13
C SER A 185 -12.36 -15.86 12.08
N GLN A 186 -13.65 -15.62 12.37
CA GLN A 186 -14.24 -14.29 12.43
C GLN A 186 -13.62 -13.48 13.58
N THR A 187 -13.42 -14.08 14.75
CA THR A 187 -12.75 -13.43 15.89
C THR A 187 -11.33 -13.00 15.51
N ARG A 188 -10.57 -13.85 14.80
CA ARG A 188 -9.23 -13.51 14.32
C ARG A 188 -9.25 -12.38 13.31
N SER A 189 -10.20 -12.38 12.38
CA SER A 189 -10.37 -11.34 11.38
C SER A 189 -10.73 -9.99 12.02
N PHE A 190 -11.64 -9.99 12.97
CA PHE A 190 -12.02 -8.81 13.75
C PHE A 190 -10.84 -8.23 14.53
N LEU A 191 -10.13 -9.07 15.30
CA LEU A 191 -8.93 -8.64 16.03
C LEU A 191 -7.81 -8.16 15.08
N GLY A 192 -7.72 -8.73 13.89
CA GLY A 192 -6.77 -8.29 12.87
C GLY A 192 -7.02 -6.84 12.43
N ILE A 193 -8.28 -6.50 12.13
CA ILE A 193 -8.62 -5.14 11.71
C ILE A 193 -8.55 -4.15 12.87
N CYS A 194 -9.00 -4.52 14.07
CA CYS A 194 -8.84 -3.67 15.27
C CYS A 194 -7.37 -3.46 15.62
N GLY A 195 -6.54 -4.49 15.48
CA GLY A 195 -5.10 -4.43 15.72
C GLY A 195 -4.35 -3.48 14.79
N TYR A 196 -4.87 -3.28 13.58
CA TYR A 196 -4.35 -2.27 12.65
C TYR A 196 -4.47 -0.85 13.20
N TYR A 197 -5.58 -0.57 13.92
CA TYR A 197 -5.87 0.73 14.52
C TYR A 197 -5.56 0.80 16.02
N ARG A 198 -4.80 -0.18 16.57
CA ARG A 198 -4.49 -0.29 18.01
C ARG A 198 -3.92 1.00 18.62
N ARG A 199 -3.17 1.79 17.84
CA ARG A 199 -2.59 3.07 18.25
C ARG A 199 -3.67 4.08 18.70
N PHE A 200 -4.88 3.98 18.18
CA PHE A 200 -6.01 4.89 18.45
C PHE A 200 -6.97 4.33 19.50
N ILE A 201 -6.75 3.13 19.98
CA ILE A 201 -7.59 2.47 20.99
C ILE A 201 -6.85 2.47 22.32
N LYS A 202 -7.39 3.24 23.27
CA LYS A 202 -6.81 3.28 24.62
C LYS A 202 -6.87 1.88 25.23
N ASP A 203 -5.78 1.49 25.89
CA ASP A 203 -5.65 0.21 26.60
C ASP A 203 -6.01 -1.01 25.73
N TYR A 204 -5.66 -0.97 24.42
CA TYR A 204 -6.03 -1.99 23.43
C TYR A 204 -5.72 -3.42 23.90
N ALA A 205 -4.57 -3.62 24.56
CA ALA A 205 -4.17 -4.94 25.03
C ALA A 205 -5.16 -5.51 26.05
N GLU A 206 -5.65 -4.69 26.97
CA GLU A 206 -6.62 -5.10 27.99
C GLU A 206 -8.00 -5.33 27.38
N VAL A 207 -8.47 -4.40 26.55
CA VAL A 207 -9.78 -4.49 25.88
C VAL A 207 -9.85 -5.71 24.94
N SER A 208 -8.77 -6.01 24.23
CA SER A 208 -8.71 -7.14 23.28
C SER A 208 -8.42 -8.49 23.93
N PHE A 209 -7.95 -8.51 25.19
CA PHE A 209 -7.53 -9.74 25.89
C PHE A 209 -8.60 -10.83 25.93
N PRO A 210 -9.88 -10.58 26.30
CA PRO A 210 -10.92 -11.62 26.34
C PRO A 210 -11.10 -12.31 24.99
N LEU A 211 -11.15 -11.54 23.88
CA LEU A 211 -11.27 -12.09 22.53
C LEU A 211 -10.00 -12.83 22.09
N SER A 212 -8.83 -12.29 22.42
CA SER A 212 -7.55 -12.92 22.11
C SER A 212 -7.38 -14.25 22.83
N ASN A 213 -7.94 -14.38 24.04
CA ASN A 213 -7.90 -15.61 24.82
C ASN A 213 -8.73 -16.74 24.18
N LEU A 214 -9.82 -16.40 23.47
CA LEU A 214 -10.63 -17.36 22.70
C LEU A 214 -9.85 -17.98 21.52
N LEU A 215 -8.76 -17.34 21.08
CA LEU A 215 -7.92 -17.84 19.96
C LEU A 215 -6.84 -18.82 20.43
N ARG A 216 -6.61 -18.94 21.72
CA ARG A 216 -5.63 -19.90 22.27
C ARG A 216 -6.18 -21.31 22.07
N LYS A 217 -5.34 -22.19 21.53
CA LYS A 217 -5.66 -23.61 21.50
C LYS A 217 -5.66 -24.11 22.95
N SER A 218 -6.77 -24.69 23.40
CA SER A 218 -6.84 -25.51 24.57
C SER A 218 -5.98 -26.75 24.39
#